data_4ee23737be241cff5e1457b1af4a8c17
#
_entry.id   4ee23737be241cff5e1457b1af4a8c17
#
_cell.length_a   1.000
_cell.length_b   1.000
_cell.length_c   1.000
_cell.angle_alpha   90.00
_cell.angle_beta   90.00
_cell.angle_gamma   90.00
#
_symmetry.space_group_name_H-M   'P 1'
#
loop_
_entity.id
_entity.type
_entity.pdbx_description
1 polymer ?
#
loop_
_entity_poly.entity_id
_entity_poly.type
_entity_poly.pdbx_seq_one_letter_code
_entity_poly.pdbx_strand_id
1 'polypeptide(L)'
;GEGINVTRIRGSVKSCVKSIVTNPNALMWLGRLRSKDNYIAEHCLNVGILAIAFGRHLGMGLDELETLGMCGMLHDVGKLKVDQKILDKPRSLSEEEFAIIKDHCRIGRDILSQDESMPKTIIEAAYGHHERMDGSGYPRGLKADSLNLYTRMISIVDTYDAITTNRCYDKSRPATEAIKVLFGCRNTQF
;
A
#
# COMPACT_ATOMS: atom_id res chain seq x y z
N GLY A 1 -9.61 22.53 -1.52
CA GLY A 1 -8.65 21.59 -1.00
C GLY A 1 -7.56 21.38 -2.02
N GLU A 2 -6.30 21.45 -1.59
CA GLU A 2 -5.15 21.20 -2.49
C GLU A 2 -5.24 19.76 -3.01
N GLY A 3 -5.16 19.62 -4.33
CA GLY A 3 -5.12 18.31 -5.00
C GLY A 3 -3.81 17.57 -4.66
N ILE A 4 -3.78 16.27 -4.92
CA ILE A 4 -2.59 15.45 -4.71
C ILE A 4 -1.48 15.92 -5.66
N ASN A 5 -0.33 16.32 -5.11
CA ASN A 5 0.80 16.73 -5.91
C ASN A 5 1.62 15.50 -6.37
N VAL A 6 1.17 14.87 -7.45
CA VAL A 6 1.78 13.66 -8.03
C VAL A 6 3.26 13.88 -8.40
N THR A 7 3.62 15.07 -8.93
CA THR A 7 5.00 15.40 -9.28
C THR A 7 5.91 15.35 -8.06
N ARG A 8 5.46 15.87 -6.91
CA ARG A 8 6.22 15.84 -5.65
C ARG A 8 6.38 14.41 -5.13
N ILE A 9 5.32 13.62 -5.18
CA ILE A 9 5.36 12.19 -4.79
C ILE A 9 6.35 11.43 -5.68
N ARG A 10 6.30 11.63 -6.99
CA ARG A 10 7.25 11.01 -7.96
C ARG A 10 8.70 11.38 -7.65
N GLY A 11 8.98 12.65 -7.31
CA GLY A 11 10.31 13.10 -6.91
C GLY A 11 10.79 12.40 -5.63
N SER A 12 9.91 12.22 -4.64
CA SER A 12 10.21 11.49 -3.41
C SER A 12 10.49 10.01 -3.68
N VAL A 13 9.69 9.36 -4.54
CA VAL A 13 9.90 7.96 -4.94
C VAL A 13 11.27 7.79 -5.61
N LYS A 14 11.63 8.66 -6.56
CA LYS A 14 12.95 8.60 -7.22
C LYS A 14 14.10 8.69 -6.23
N SER A 15 13.98 9.57 -5.23
CA SER A 15 14.97 9.70 -4.18
C SER A 15 15.06 8.44 -3.31
N CYS A 16 13.92 7.83 -2.96
CA CYS A 16 13.86 6.56 -2.25
C CYS A 16 14.50 5.42 -3.05
N VAL A 17 14.16 5.29 -4.33
CA VAL A 17 14.74 4.27 -5.22
C VAL A 17 16.26 4.40 -5.26
N LYS A 18 16.77 5.62 -5.52
CA LYS A 18 18.22 5.89 -5.52
C LYS A 18 18.88 5.49 -4.21
N SER A 19 18.28 5.86 -3.07
CA SER A 19 18.80 5.53 -1.74
C SER A 19 18.84 4.03 -1.48
N ILE A 20 17.74 3.31 -1.78
CA ILE A 20 17.60 1.88 -1.55
C ILE A 20 18.52 1.07 -2.46
N VAL A 21 18.69 1.49 -3.71
CA VAL A 21 19.58 0.81 -4.67
C VAL A 21 21.04 0.98 -4.28
N THR A 22 21.42 2.18 -3.80
CA THR A 22 22.81 2.47 -3.40
C THR A 22 23.18 1.90 -2.02
N ASN A 23 22.23 1.91 -1.08
CA ASN A 23 22.47 1.45 0.29
C ASN A 23 21.28 0.63 0.83
N PRO A 24 21.35 -0.71 0.77
CA PRO A 24 20.29 -1.58 1.27
C PRO A 24 19.92 -1.38 2.74
N ASN A 25 20.91 -0.94 3.55
CA ASN A 25 20.72 -0.71 4.98
C ASN A 25 19.97 0.61 5.29
N ALA A 26 19.77 1.49 4.28
CA ALA A 26 19.01 2.73 4.47
C ALA A 26 17.57 2.46 4.95
N LEU A 27 17.00 1.31 4.62
CA LEU A 27 15.68 0.86 5.10
C LEU A 27 15.58 0.75 6.62
N MET A 28 16.68 0.38 7.30
CA MET A 28 16.67 0.24 8.77
C MET A 28 16.49 1.58 9.49
N TRP A 29 16.81 2.71 8.83
CA TRP A 29 16.70 4.05 9.40
C TRP A 29 15.31 4.66 9.19
N LEU A 30 14.63 4.30 8.10
CA LEU A 30 13.31 4.85 7.75
C LEU A 30 12.20 4.38 8.70
N GLY A 31 12.29 3.16 9.23
CA GLY A 31 11.35 2.65 10.25
C GLY A 31 11.44 3.38 11.62
N ARG A 32 12.35 4.33 11.79
CA ARG A 32 12.51 5.14 13.02
C ARG A 32 11.85 6.52 12.95
N LEU A 33 11.44 6.97 11.77
CA LEU A 33 10.75 8.24 11.59
C LEU A 33 9.26 8.03 11.80
N ARG A 34 8.79 8.04 13.06
CA ARG A 34 7.38 7.88 13.42
C ARG A 34 6.84 9.16 14.03
N SER A 35 5.75 9.68 13.49
CA SER A 35 4.94 10.76 14.05
C SER A 35 3.55 10.21 14.44
N LYS A 36 3.01 10.65 15.57
CA LYS A 36 1.68 10.18 16.02
C LYS A 36 0.51 10.72 15.20
N ASP A 37 0.72 11.78 14.43
CA ASP A 37 -0.37 12.58 13.87
C ASP A 37 -0.70 12.28 12.40
N ASN A 38 0.07 11.41 11.69
CA ASN A 38 -0.08 11.13 10.26
C ASN A 38 0.04 9.65 9.89
N TYR A 39 -0.68 8.79 10.62
CA TYR A 39 -0.61 7.34 10.45
C TYR A 39 -0.78 6.86 9.00
N ILE A 40 -1.76 7.41 8.25
CA ILE A 40 -2.01 7.01 6.86
C ILE A 40 -0.83 7.38 5.96
N ALA A 41 -0.27 8.58 6.10
CA ALA A 41 0.86 9.01 5.29
C ALA A 41 2.12 8.19 5.59
N GLU A 42 2.38 7.88 6.85
CA GLU A 42 3.49 7.01 7.25
C GLU A 42 3.34 5.59 6.73
N HIS A 43 2.14 5.02 6.82
CA HIS A 43 1.82 3.72 6.27
C HIS A 43 2.08 3.67 4.76
N CYS A 44 1.55 4.63 4.00
CA CYS A 44 1.76 4.72 2.56
C CYS A 44 3.26 4.85 2.20
N LEU A 45 4.00 5.66 2.97
CA LEU A 45 5.45 5.80 2.79
C LEU A 45 6.18 4.48 3.07
N ASN A 46 5.86 3.80 4.16
CA ASN A 46 6.46 2.51 4.52
C ASN A 46 6.16 1.45 3.46
N VAL A 47 4.90 1.34 3.03
CA VAL A 47 4.51 0.39 1.97
C VAL A 47 5.27 0.70 0.68
N GLY A 48 5.41 1.97 0.29
CA GLY A 48 6.20 2.35 -0.89
C GLY A 48 7.67 1.95 -0.77
N ILE A 49 8.30 2.20 0.37
CA ILE A 49 9.71 1.86 0.62
C ILE A 49 9.92 0.34 0.64
N LEU A 50 9.07 -0.39 1.35
CA LEU A 50 9.13 -1.86 1.42
C LEU A 50 8.88 -2.48 0.05
N ALA A 51 7.97 -1.93 -0.76
CA ALA A 51 7.71 -2.38 -2.12
C ALA A 51 8.94 -2.20 -3.01
N ILE A 52 9.62 -1.04 -2.98
CA ILE A 52 10.88 -0.81 -3.71
C ILE A 52 11.95 -1.83 -3.29
N ALA A 53 12.10 -2.08 -1.99
CA ALA A 53 13.07 -3.06 -1.49
C ALA A 53 12.75 -4.48 -1.96
N PHE A 54 11.48 -4.84 -1.95
CA PHE A 54 11.01 -6.15 -2.42
C PHE A 54 11.25 -6.30 -3.93
N GLY A 55 10.87 -5.31 -4.73
CA GLY A 55 11.13 -5.30 -6.18
C GLY A 55 12.62 -5.39 -6.50
N ARG A 56 13.47 -4.63 -5.78
CA ARG A 56 14.93 -4.73 -5.90
C ARG A 56 15.44 -6.14 -5.62
N HIS A 57 14.95 -6.79 -4.58
CA HIS A 57 15.31 -8.17 -4.24
C HIS A 57 14.95 -9.15 -5.36
N LEU A 58 13.85 -8.90 -6.07
CA LEU A 58 13.42 -9.67 -7.23
C LEU A 58 14.16 -9.31 -8.53
N GLY A 59 15.08 -8.35 -8.50
CA GLY A 59 15.88 -7.95 -9.68
C GLY A 59 15.16 -7.00 -10.64
N MET A 60 14.10 -6.30 -10.20
CA MET A 60 13.37 -5.33 -11.03
C MET A 60 14.25 -4.13 -11.41
N GLY A 61 14.06 -3.62 -12.63
CA GLY A 61 14.76 -2.44 -13.16
C GLY A 61 14.31 -1.12 -12.49
N LEU A 62 15.08 -0.05 -12.68
CA LEU A 62 14.84 1.24 -12.01
C LEU A 62 13.44 1.81 -12.27
N ASP A 63 12.95 1.75 -13.51
CA ASP A 63 11.62 2.26 -13.88
C ASP A 63 10.49 1.43 -13.24
N GLU A 64 10.71 0.12 -13.13
CA GLU A 64 9.78 -0.79 -12.44
C GLU A 64 9.76 -0.49 -10.93
N LEU A 65 10.92 -0.23 -10.32
CA LEU A 65 11.02 0.15 -8.91
C LEU A 65 10.35 1.51 -8.64
N GLU A 66 10.49 2.49 -9.53
CA GLU A 66 9.78 3.77 -9.43
C GLU A 66 8.26 3.54 -9.50
N THR A 67 7.80 2.75 -10.46
CA THR A 67 6.37 2.41 -10.60
C THR A 67 5.85 1.70 -9.35
N LEU A 68 6.60 0.74 -8.84
CA LEU A 68 6.23 -0.01 -7.64
C LEU A 68 6.19 0.87 -6.38
N GLY A 69 7.16 1.79 -6.23
CA GLY A 69 7.16 2.78 -5.17
C GLY A 69 5.95 3.71 -5.24
N MET A 70 5.58 4.17 -6.43
CA MET A 70 4.35 4.96 -6.65
C MET A 70 3.09 4.17 -6.29
N CYS A 71 3.01 2.90 -6.69
CA CYS A 71 1.91 2.02 -6.30
C CYS A 71 1.76 1.98 -4.78
N GLY A 72 2.86 1.76 -4.04
CA GLY A 72 2.83 1.70 -2.59
C GLY A 72 2.46 3.03 -1.92
N MET A 73 3.00 4.16 -2.42
CA MET A 73 2.69 5.47 -1.84
C MET A 73 1.26 5.96 -2.12
N LEU A 74 0.61 5.46 -3.15
CA LEU A 74 -0.70 5.93 -3.59
C LEU A 74 -1.83 4.91 -3.42
N HIS A 75 -1.54 3.68 -2.94
CA HIS A 75 -2.54 2.62 -2.85
C HIS A 75 -3.77 3.02 -2.02
N ASP A 76 -3.55 3.77 -0.96
CA ASP A 76 -4.55 4.18 0.02
C ASP A 76 -5.07 5.63 -0.16
N VAL A 77 -4.75 6.27 -1.27
CA VAL A 77 -5.09 7.69 -1.52
C VAL A 77 -6.59 7.98 -1.39
N GLY A 78 -7.45 7.01 -1.65
CA GLY A 78 -8.90 7.15 -1.48
C GLY A 78 -9.35 7.33 -0.04
N LYS A 79 -8.54 6.94 0.95
CA LYS A 79 -8.81 7.16 2.38
C LYS A 79 -8.89 8.64 2.75
N LEU A 80 -8.33 9.54 1.93
CA LEU A 80 -8.48 11.00 2.11
C LEU A 80 -9.94 11.49 2.04
N LYS A 81 -10.84 10.68 1.50
CA LYS A 81 -12.28 11.00 1.41
C LYS A 81 -13.13 10.25 2.43
N VAL A 82 -12.54 9.40 3.23
CA VAL A 82 -13.23 8.68 4.32
C VAL A 82 -13.24 9.56 5.57
N ASP A 83 -14.36 9.58 6.30
CA ASP A 83 -14.46 10.34 7.55
C ASP A 83 -13.43 9.82 8.56
N GLN A 84 -12.62 10.74 9.10
CA GLN A 84 -11.57 10.43 10.08
C GLN A 84 -12.14 9.70 11.31
N LYS A 85 -13.37 10.00 11.71
CA LYS A 85 -14.03 9.31 12.83
C LYS A 85 -14.22 7.80 12.59
N ILE A 86 -14.37 7.40 11.34
CA ILE A 86 -14.47 5.98 10.97
C ILE A 86 -13.07 5.36 10.95
N LEU A 87 -12.07 6.08 10.40
CA LEU A 87 -10.69 5.60 10.30
C LEU A 87 -10.03 5.43 11.68
N ASP A 88 -10.31 6.32 12.62
CA ASP A 88 -9.70 6.33 13.96
C ASP A 88 -10.51 5.56 15.02
N LYS A 89 -11.59 4.88 14.61
CA LYS A 89 -12.47 4.20 15.53
C LYS A 89 -11.72 3.11 16.32
N PRO A 90 -11.67 3.18 17.64
CA PRO A 90 -10.85 2.26 18.47
C PRO A 90 -11.47 0.88 18.71
N ARG A 91 -12.57 0.55 18.04
CA ARG A 91 -13.33 -0.70 18.17
C ARG A 91 -13.74 -1.23 16.81
N SER A 92 -14.28 -2.46 16.80
CA SER A 92 -14.78 -3.09 15.57
C SER A 92 -15.76 -2.18 14.82
N LEU A 93 -15.59 -2.14 13.49
CA LEU A 93 -16.47 -1.42 12.58
C LEU A 93 -17.77 -2.19 12.41
N SER A 94 -18.89 -1.49 12.19
CA SER A 94 -20.11 -2.11 11.67
C SER A 94 -19.93 -2.53 10.20
N GLU A 95 -20.85 -3.33 9.68
CA GLU A 95 -20.82 -3.72 8.27
C GLU A 95 -20.91 -2.50 7.34
N GLU A 96 -21.74 -1.51 7.71
CA GLU A 96 -21.89 -0.25 6.97
C GLU A 96 -20.61 0.58 7.01
N GLU A 97 -19.98 0.73 8.18
CA GLU A 97 -18.72 1.45 8.33
C GLU A 97 -17.59 0.75 7.56
N PHE A 98 -17.55 -0.57 7.58
CA PHE A 98 -16.60 -1.34 6.81
C PHE A 98 -16.83 -1.20 5.29
N ALA A 99 -18.09 -1.12 4.85
CA ALA A 99 -18.42 -0.85 3.46
C ALA A 99 -17.90 0.53 3.00
N ILE A 100 -18.02 1.56 3.85
CA ILE A 100 -17.48 2.90 3.59
C ILE A 100 -15.96 2.84 3.45
N ILE A 101 -15.27 2.11 4.35
CA ILE A 101 -13.82 1.96 4.23
C ILE A 101 -13.43 1.22 2.94
N LYS A 102 -14.12 0.13 2.58
CA LYS A 102 -13.82 -0.61 1.33
C LYS A 102 -13.91 0.26 0.08
N ASP A 103 -14.77 1.28 0.10
CA ASP A 103 -14.95 2.17 -1.04
C ASP A 103 -13.73 3.05 -1.34
N HIS A 104 -12.74 3.14 -0.41
CA HIS A 104 -11.49 3.86 -0.67
C HIS A 104 -10.76 3.35 -1.93
N CYS A 105 -10.88 2.07 -2.26
CA CYS A 105 -10.27 1.51 -3.46
C CYS A 105 -10.86 2.15 -4.74
N ARG A 106 -12.19 2.25 -4.81
CA ARG A 106 -12.89 2.90 -5.94
C ARG A 106 -12.58 4.39 -5.98
N ILE A 107 -12.65 5.06 -4.83
CA ILE A 107 -12.34 6.49 -4.71
C ILE A 107 -10.89 6.77 -5.12
N GLY A 108 -9.94 5.93 -4.69
CA GLY A 108 -8.53 6.03 -5.06
C GLY A 108 -8.31 5.92 -6.56
N ARG A 109 -8.93 4.92 -7.21
CA ARG A 109 -8.96 4.81 -8.67
C ARG A 109 -9.47 6.09 -9.33
N ASP A 110 -10.61 6.61 -8.86
CA ASP A 110 -11.26 7.77 -9.47
C ASP A 110 -10.40 9.04 -9.31
N ILE A 111 -9.75 9.22 -8.15
CA ILE A 111 -8.82 10.34 -7.91
C ILE A 111 -7.61 10.24 -8.86
N LEU A 112 -6.98 9.07 -8.95
CA LEU A 112 -5.78 8.88 -9.76
C LEU A 112 -6.08 8.95 -11.26
N SER A 113 -7.26 8.55 -11.69
CA SER A 113 -7.69 8.60 -13.09
C SER A 113 -7.96 10.02 -13.61
N GLN A 114 -7.98 11.04 -12.73
CA GLN A 114 -8.08 12.45 -13.14
C GLN A 114 -6.79 12.97 -13.77
N ASP A 115 -5.66 12.33 -13.49
CA ASP A 115 -4.38 12.64 -14.13
C ASP A 115 -4.15 11.70 -15.32
N GLU A 116 -4.34 12.21 -16.54
CA GLU A 116 -4.17 11.43 -17.78
C GLU A 116 -2.74 10.86 -17.93
N SER A 117 -1.76 11.45 -17.25
CA SER A 117 -0.38 10.97 -17.25
C SER A 117 -0.12 9.83 -16.26
N MET A 118 -1.11 9.49 -15.40
CA MET A 118 -0.97 8.46 -14.40
C MET A 118 -0.94 7.06 -15.05
N PRO A 119 0.12 6.27 -14.84
CA PRO A 119 0.20 4.92 -15.37
C PRO A 119 -0.96 4.05 -14.87
N LYS A 120 -1.59 3.31 -15.78
CA LYS A 120 -2.69 2.38 -15.47
C LYS A 120 -2.33 1.39 -14.36
N THR A 121 -1.06 0.97 -14.31
CA THR A 121 -0.55 0.06 -13.27
C THR A 121 -0.72 0.63 -11.87
N ILE A 122 -0.50 1.93 -11.67
CA ILE A 122 -0.66 2.59 -10.37
C ILE A 122 -2.14 2.69 -10.01
N ILE A 123 -2.98 3.05 -10.97
CA ILE A 123 -4.44 3.10 -10.80
C ILE A 123 -5.00 1.72 -10.41
N GLU A 124 -4.56 0.67 -11.11
CA GLU A 124 -4.97 -0.71 -10.82
C GLU A 124 -4.46 -1.20 -9.45
N ALA A 125 -3.26 -0.82 -9.04
CA ALA A 125 -2.76 -1.15 -7.72
C ALA A 125 -3.61 -0.50 -6.61
N ALA A 126 -3.97 0.79 -6.74
CA ALA A 126 -4.85 1.46 -5.80
C ALA A 126 -6.27 0.86 -5.78
N TYR A 127 -6.78 0.44 -6.93
CA TYR A 127 -8.12 -0.16 -7.04
C TYR A 127 -8.17 -1.59 -6.52
N GLY A 128 -7.09 -2.38 -6.64
CA GLY A 128 -7.12 -3.82 -6.44
C GLY A 128 -6.23 -4.38 -5.32
N HIS A 129 -5.54 -3.56 -4.52
CA HIS A 129 -4.61 -4.09 -3.50
C HIS A 129 -5.27 -4.91 -2.39
N HIS A 130 -6.59 -4.85 -2.25
CA HIS A 130 -7.40 -5.71 -1.38
C HIS A 130 -8.06 -6.89 -2.10
N GLU A 131 -7.80 -7.07 -3.37
CA GLU A 131 -8.21 -8.29 -4.06
C GLU A 131 -7.37 -9.48 -3.54
N ARG A 132 -7.95 -10.68 -3.64
CA ARG A 132 -7.32 -11.92 -3.18
C ARG A 132 -7.29 -12.93 -4.32
N MET A 133 -6.24 -13.70 -4.42
CA MET A 133 -6.08 -14.67 -5.52
C MET A 133 -7.21 -15.69 -5.62
N ASP A 134 -7.88 -15.99 -4.50
CA ASP A 134 -9.04 -16.89 -4.44
C ASP A 134 -10.37 -16.22 -4.87
N GLY A 135 -10.37 -14.90 -5.11
CA GLY A 135 -11.55 -14.11 -5.47
C GLY A 135 -12.39 -13.66 -4.28
N SER A 136 -11.96 -13.91 -3.04
CA SER A 136 -12.68 -13.46 -1.83
C SER A 136 -12.38 -12.01 -1.44
N GLY A 137 -11.52 -11.32 -2.19
CA GLY A 137 -11.16 -9.93 -1.97
C GLY A 137 -12.19 -8.92 -2.46
N TYR A 138 -11.85 -7.67 -2.44
CA TYR A 138 -12.68 -6.55 -2.88
C TYR A 138 -11.85 -5.51 -3.63
N PRO A 139 -12.46 -4.62 -4.44
CA PRO A 139 -13.90 -4.38 -4.63
C PRO A 139 -14.55 -5.22 -5.74
N ARG A 140 -13.77 -5.94 -6.56
CA ARG A 140 -14.24 -6.64 -7.77
C ARG A 140 -14.35 -8.15 -7.60
N GLY A 141 -13.70 -8.73 -6.59
CA GLY A 141 -13.61 -10.19 -6.40
C GLY A 141 -12.82 -10.88 -7.51
N LEU A 142 -11.72 -10.24 -7.96
CA LEU A 142 -10.88 -10.78 -9.03
C LEU A 142 -10.07 -11.97 -8.53
N LYS A 143 -9.86 -12.96 -9.43
CA LYS A 143 -9.01 -14.11 -9.19
C LYS A 143 -7.57 -13.88 -9.70
N ALA A 144 -6.66 -14.76 -9.29
CA ALA A 144 -5.22 -14.71 -9.56
C ALA A 144 -4.85 -14.26 -10.99
N ASP A 145 -5.48 -14.85 -12.01
CA ASP A 145 -5.16 -14.60 -13.43
C ASP A 145 -5.50 -13.18 -13.88
N SER A 146 -6.36 -12.48 -13.13
CA SER A 146 -6.80 -11.11 -13.41
C SER A 146 -6.03 -10.06 -12.59
N LEU A 147 -5.15 -10.48 -11.68
CA LEU A 147 -4.37 -9.60 -10.82
C LEU A 147 -2.96 -9.40 -11.39
N ASN A 148 -2.61 -8.16 -11.71
CA ASN A 148 -1.25 -7.87 -12.15
C ASN A 148 -0.23 -8.00 -11.02
N LEU A 149 1.03 -8.19 -11.40
CA LEU A 149 2.13 -8.42 -10.44
C LEU A 149 2.25 -7.28 -9.41
N TYR A 150 2.16 -6.02 -9.82
CA TYR A 150 2.30 -4.87 -8.93
C TYR A 150 1.20 -4.86 -7.85
N THR A 151 -0.05 -5.08 -8.24
CA THR A 151 -1.19 -5.20 -7.31
C THR A 151 -0.95 -6.27 -6.26
N ARG A 152 -0.48 -7.46 -6.67
CA ARG A 152 -0.16 -8.57 -5.77
C ARG A 152 1.01 -8.22 -4.84
N MET A 153 2.06 -7.60 -5.36
CA MET A 153 3.20 -7.16 -4.54
C MET A 153 2.78 -6.13 -3.48
N ILE A 154 1.95 -5.16 -3.85
CA ILE A 154 1.43 -4.17 -2.90
C ILE A 154 0.57 -4.84 -1.83
N SER A 155 -0.32 -5.77 -2.18
CA SER A 155 -1.13 -6.53 -1.21
C SER A 155 -0.28 -7.28 -0.18
N ILE A 156 0.84 -7.88 -0.60
CA ILE A 156 1.80 -8.57 0.30
C ILE A 156 2.45 -7.57 1.26
N VAL A 157 2.96 -6.46 0.72
CA VAL A 157 3.72 -5.47 1.49
C VAL A 157 2.80 -4.70 2.44
N ASP A 158 1.61 -4.33 2.00
CA ASP A 158 0.57 -3.70 2.83
C ASP A 158 0.21 -4.60 4.02
N THR A 159 -0.04 -5.88 3.77
CA THR A 159 -0.32 -6.86 4.85
C THR A 159 0.86 -6.99 5.81
N TYR A 160 2.10 -7.00 5.30
CA TYR A 160 3.29 -7.02 6.16
C TYR A 160 3.39 -5.80 7.04
N ASP A 161 3.25 -4.59 6.48
CA ASP A 161 3.30 -3.34 7.24
C ASP A 161 2.16 -3.27 8.26
N ALA A 162 0.95 -3.69 7.88
CA ALA A 162 -0.20 -3.74 8.75
C ALA A 162 0.02 -4.61 10.01
N ILE A 163 0.74 -5.73 9.89
CA ILE A 163 1.02 -6.63 11.01
C ILE A 163 2.18 -6.12 11.86
N THR A 164 3.20 -5.52 11.25
CA THR A 164 4.44 -5.12 11.93
C THR A 164 4.43 -3.72 12.50
N THR A 165 3.44 -2.89 12.14
CA THR A 165 3.28 -1.51 12.61
C THR A 165 2.22 -1.42 13.70
N ASN A 166 2.47 -0.62 14.76
CA ASN A 166 1.48 -0.33 15.78
C ASN A 166 0.34 0.50 15.19
N ARG A 167 -0.89 0.02 15.34
CA ARG A 167 -2.11 0.75 15.00
C ARG A 167 -2.83 1.20 16.26
N CYS A 168 -3.72 2.18 16.16
CA CYS A 168 -4.49 2.70 17.30
C CYS A 168 -5.24 1.62 18.07
N TYR A 169 -5.55 0.50 17.43
CA TYR A 169 -6.36 -0.60 17.96
C TYR A 169 -5.64 -1.97 17.94
N ASP A 170 -4.39 -2.06 17.43
CA ASP A 170 -3.65 -3.35 17.42
C ASP A 170 -2.15 -3.10 17.69
N LYS A 171 -1.55 -3.98 18.50
CA LYS A 171 -0.12 -3.93 18.79
C LYS A 171 0.66 -4.58 17.66
N SER A 172 1.80 -4.00 17.30
CA SER A 172 2.72 -4.58 16.32
C SER A 172 3.13 -6.00 16.72
N ARG A 173 3.19 -6.88 15.74
CA ARG A 173 3.73 -8.22 15.88
C ARG A 173 5.15 -8.31 15.32
N PRO A 174 5.97 -9.25 15.77
CA PRO A 174 7.30 -9.48 15.21
C PRO A 174 7.25 -9.78 13.71
N ALA A 175 8.27 -9.36 12.97
CA ALA A 175 8.40 -9.64 11.54
C ALA A 175 8.28 -11.14 11.20
N THR A 176 8.77 -12.01 12.10
CA THR A 176 8.65 -13.48 11.96
C THR A 176 7.20 -13.96 11.96
N GLU A 177 6.30 -13.31 12.71
CA GLU A 177 4.87 -13.62 12.68
C GLU A 177 4.22 -13.13 11.39
N ALA A 178 4.56 -11.92 10.94
CA ALA A 178 4.06 -11.39 9.66
C ALA A 178 4.42 -12.33 8.51
N ILE A 179 5.68 -12.81 8.46
CA ILE A 179 6.13 -13.77 7.45
C ILE A 179 5.34 -15.09 7.55
N LYS A 180 5.08 -15.62 8.74
CA LYS A 180 4.25 -16.84 8.91
C LYS A 180 2.83 -16.64 8.36
N VAL A 181 2.21 -15.48 8.63
CA VAL A 181 0.88 -15.15 8.10
C VAL A 181 0.91 -15.11 6.57
N LEU A 182 1.88 -14.41 5.97
CA LEU A 182 2.02 -14.32 4.51
C LEU A 182 2.18 -15.71 3.88
N PHE A 183 3.04 -16.55 4.44
CA PHE A 183 3.21 -17.94 3.95
C PHE A 183 1.95 -18.78 4.12
N GLY A 184 1.22 -18.61 5.22
CA GLY A 184 -0.05 -19.30 5.46
C GLY A 184 -1.16 -18.92 4.49
N CYS A 185 -1.12 -17.69 3.96
CA CYS A 185 -2.09 -17.14 3.00
C CYS A 185 -1.67 -17.32 1.52
N ARG A 186 -0.55 -17.99 1.25
CA ARG A 186 -0.12 -18.28 -0.14
C ARG A 186 -1.18 -19.10 -0.88
N ASN A 187 -1.35 -18.84 -2.17
CA ASN A 187 -2.34 -19.47 -3.06
C ASN A 187 -3.81 -19.22 -2.68
N THR A 188 -4.08 -18.38 -1.67
CA THR A 188 -5.42 -17.92 -1.30
C THR A 188 -5.51 -16.42 -1.39
N GLN A 189 -4.75 -15.71 -0.55
CA GLN A 189 -4.70 -14.25 -0.58
C GLN A 189 -3.62 -13.74 -1.56
N PHE A 190 -2.44 -14.36 -1.59
CA PHE A 190 -1.26 -13.96 -2.36
C PHE A 190 -0.83 -15.01 -3.36
#